data_175ed82e50f302bd2b4aec2c675764ee
#
_entry.id   175ed82e50f302bd2b4aec2c675764ee
#
_cell.length_a   1.000
_cell.length_b   1.000
_cell.length_c   1.000
_cell.angle_alpha   90.00
_cell.angle_beta   90.00
_cell.angle_gamma   90.00
#
_symmetry.space_group_name_H-M   'P 1'
#
loop_
_entity.id
_entity.type
_entity.pdbx_description
1 polymer ?
#
loop_
_entity_poly.entity_id
_entity_poly.type
_entity_poly.pdbx_seq_one_letter_code
_entity_poly.pdbx_strand_id
1 'polypeptide(L)'
;MSSNRTNGTKPAIQHTKSILDDRRIRLLLAIVGAIVAWMVVTIVVQPGTTRTINNVPVDFTYDSAAYTSRGLSIVSAPEKYVSLKLSGDGYTIGSLTSSDFVVYPDWSGVRDSGEKTLHLQVRGVNTLLNGVSVSIEGGDNSVDVVFDVVEEKTVPITVTTNYLTIADGYILYGTELSKETVTLSGPSTEIDKVETCTAEVTHKGELTDSVTLDTALRFYTKSGSEVKFEYTNLEESSVEVTLEVYKMATLPVSVSFINAPRNFDPSVLVYSLSKQTLNVAGPESRIEKLSTLSVGTIDLSTFALNKVYELPIELPGNIRLLDNISSITVSFDSSKLETKTMNLPASCVQVVNLPSTYTLTVQTERLMNVTLCGPAGLLDTLVPEQVVIEIDADDFYVAAGQQNIACRLYVPSNGKIFALGSYVIQCKIESN
;
A
#
# COMPACT_ATOMS: atom_id res chain seq x y z
N MET A 1 15.88 -142.61 43.75
CA MET A 1 15.42 -143.37 42.59
C MET A 1 15.16 -142.41 41.47
N SER A 2 15.87 -142.73 40.50
CA SER A 2 15.57 -142.60 39.06
C SER A 2 15.28 -141.15 38.51
N SER A 3 16.26 -140.59 37.85
CA SER A 3 16.47 -140.58 36.37
C SER A 3 15.40 -139.88 35.53
N ASN A 4 15.69 -138.81 34.87
CA ASN A 4 15.94 -138.89 33.43
C ASN A 4 16.30 -137.49 32.82
N ARG A 5 17.24 -137.51 31.91
CA ARG A 5 17.75 -136.52 31.04
C ARG A 5 16.73 -136.22 29.92
N THR A 6 16.62 -135.00 29.49
CA THR A 6 16.46 -134.72 28.01
C THR A 6 16.99 -133.34 27.64
N ASN A 7 17.76 -133.37 26.55
CA ASN A 7 18.37 -132.26 25.90
C ASN A 7 17.34 -131.32 25.21
N GLY A 8 17.55 -130.03 25.23
CA GLY A 8 16.80 -129.05 24.46
C GLY A 8 17.68 -127.90 23.96
N THR A 9 17.82 -127.88 22.71
CA THR A 9 18.62 -127.04 21.81
C THR A 9 18.45 -125.48 22.05
N LYS A 10 19.54 -124.80 22.13
CA LYS A 10 19.59 -123.29 22.10
C LYS A 10 19.32 -122.79 20.72
N PRO A 11 18.47 -121.73 20.49
CA PRO A 11 18.41 -120.98 19.23
C PRO A 11 19.51 -119.91 19.24
N ALA A 12 20.18 -119.73 18.10
CA ALA A 12 21.15 -118.69 17.85
C ALA A 12 20.53 -117.34 17.67
N ILE A 13 20.91 -116.33 18.44
CA ILE A 13 20.53 -114.94 18.33
C ILE A 13 21.41 -114.40 17.22
N GLN A 14 20.80 -114.05 16.06
CA GLN A 14 21.44 -113.24 15.03
C GLN A 14 21.58 -111.83 15.55
N HIS A 15 22.81 -111.34 15.77
CA HIS A 15 23.12 -109.92 15.93
C HIS A 15 22.93 -109.17 14.60
N THR A 16 21.83 -108.48 14.41
CA THR A 16 21.68 -107.44 13.42
C THR A 16 22.62 -106.31 13.83
N LYS A 17 23.69 -106.07 13.09
CA LYS A 17 24.55 -104.90 13.22
C LYS A 17 23.70 -103.67 12.99
N SER A 18 23.41 -102.89 14.06
CA SER A 18 22.77 -101.61 13.99
C SER A 18 23.63 -100.70 13.10
N ILE A 19 22.98 -100.00 12.09
CA ILE A 19 23.60 -98.99 11.26
C ILE A 19 24.34 -97.93 12.09
N LEU A 20 23.93 -97.77 13.32
CA LEU A 20 24.54 -96.89 14.33
C LEU A 20 25.87 -97.32 14.90
N ASP A 21 26.35 -98.55 14.60
CA ASP A 21 27.66 -99.07 15.08
C ASP A 21 28.81 -98.69 14.15
N ASP A 22 28.52 -98.19 12.99
CA ASP A 22 29.57 -97.72 12.04
C ASP A 22 30.08 -96.32 12.55
N ARG A 23 31.39 -96.32 12.88
CA ARG A 23 32.08 -95.10 13.36
C ARG A 23 31.91 -93.92 12.42
N ARG A 24 31.78 -94.13 11.12
CA ARG A 24 31.59 -93.06 10.11
C ARG A 24 30.17 -92.48 10.16
N ILE A 25 29.19 -93.35 10.38
CA ILE A 25 27.74 -92.92 10.52
C ILE A 25 27.51 -92.15 11.80
N ARG A 26 28.14 -92.57 12.92
CA ARG A 26 28.07 -91.82 14.19
C ARG A 26 28.75 -90.48 14.09
N LEU A 27 29.87 -90.37 13.35
CA LEU A 27 30.54 -89.10 13.14
C LEU A 27 29.70 -88.16 12.25
N LEU A 28 29.06 -88.71 11.21
CA LEU A 28 28.13 -87.95 10.36
C LEU A 28 26.88 -87.46 11.14
N LEU A 29 26.30 -88.33 11.96
CA LEU A 29 25.15 -87.96 12.81
C LEU A 29 25.57 -86.94 13.88
N ALA A 30 26.78 -87.03 14.44
CA ALA A 30 27.28 -86.06 15.40
C ALA A 30 27.52 -84.67 14.72
N ILE A 31 28.03 -84.65 13.49
CA ILE A 31 28.18 -83.39 12.70
C ILE A 31 26.82 -82.79 12.35
N VAL A 32 25.89 -83.63 11.86
CA VAL A 32 24.51 -83.17 11.55
C VAL A 32 23.81 -82.68 12.84
N GLY A 33 23.94 -83.39 13.96
CA GLY A 33 23.45 -83.00 15.27
C GLY A 33 24.05 -81.67 15.76
N ALA A 34 25.36 -81.50 15.57
CA ALA A 34 26.07 -80.28 15.91
C ALA A 34 25.60 -79.07 15.04
N ILE A 35 25.42 -79.33 13.70
CA ILE A 35 24.91 -78.32 12.78
C ILE A 35 23.43 -77.92 13.17
N VAL A 36 22.59 -78.94 13.46
CA VAL A 36 21.22 -78.69 13.91
C VAL A 36 21.20 -77.96 15.24
N ALA A 37 22.01 -78.41 16.21
CA ALA A 37 22.15 -77.73 17.51
C ALA A 37 22.68 -76.30 17.35
N TRP A 38 23.68 -76.08 16.48
CA TRP A 38 24.17 -74.76 16.14
C TRP A 38 23.10 -73.90 15.47
N MET A 39 22.36 -74.48 14.53
CA MET A 39 21.27 -73.78 13.87
C MET A 39 20.14 -73.39 14.84
N VAL A 40 19.76 -74.31 15.74
CA VAL A 40 18.78 -74.07 16.80
C VAL A 40 19.26 -72.99 17.78
N VAL A 41 20.52 -73.06 18.20
CA VAL A 41 21.10 -72.03 19.07
C VAL A 41 21.20 -70.70 18.37
N THR A 42 21.53 -70.69 17.11
CA THR A 42 21.62 -69.45 16.31
C THR A 42 20.23 -68.84 16.05
N ILE A 43 19.20 -69.66 15.87
CA ILE A 43 17.84 -69.18 15.61
C ILE A 43 17.06 -68.87 16.89
N VAL A 44 17.24 -69.65 17.95
CA VAL A 44 16.44 -69.54 19.19
C VAL A 44 17.12 -68.69 20.27
N VAL A 45 18.44 -68.61 20.29
CA VAL A 45 19.25 -67.85 21.25
C VAL A 45 19.98 -66.70 20.55
N GLN A 46 19.33 -66.08 19.54
CA GLN A 46 19.88 -64.83 18.99
C GLN A 46 19.89 -63.77 20.11
N PRO A 47 21.07 -63.32 20.56
CA PRO A 47 21.11 -62.12 21.37
C PRO A 47 20.59 -61.01 20.51
N GLY A 48 19.57 -60.29 20.98
CA GLY A 48 18.99 -59.15 20.27
C GLY A 48 20.11 -58.23 19.77
N THR A 49 20.21 -58.08 18.46
CA THR A 49 21.21 -57.23 17.86
C THR A 49 20.78 -55.77 18.03
N THR A 50 21.73 -54.89 18.26
CA THR A 50 21.43 -53.44 18.35
C THR A 50 22.05 -52.71 17.14
N ARG A 51 21.32 -51.74 16.59
CA ARG A 51 21.80 -50.87 15.50
C ARG A 51 21.40 -49.44 15.81
N THR A 52 22.28 -48.49 15.57
CA THR A 52 21.99 -47.04 15.68
C THR A 52 21.72 -46.45 14.30
N ILE A 53 20.65 -45.69 14.17
CA ILE A 53 20.34 -44.83 13.03
C ILE A 53 20.61 -43.42 13.46
N ASN A 54 21.55 -42.75 12.83
CA ASN A 54 21.92 -41.36 13.13
C ASN A 54 21.17 -40.35 12.25
N ASN A 55 21.12 -39.10 12.70
CA ASN A 55 20.58 -37.96 11.96
C ASN A 55 19.09 -38.12 11.57
N VAL A 56 18.27 -38.62 12.47
CA VAL A 56 16.81 -38.63 12.29
C VAL A 56 16.25 -37.29 12.68
N PRO A 57 15.61 -36.55 11.75
CA PRO A 57 15.06 -35.24 12.04
C PRO A 57 13.86 -35.35 12.98
N VAL A 58 13.70 -34.35 13.84
CA VAL A 58 12.50 -34.22 14.67
C VAL A 58 11.41 -33.53 13.85
N ASP A 59 10.25 -34.17 13.74
CA ASP A 59 9.09 -33.63 13.03
C ASP A 59 8.18 -32.88 14.00
N PHE A 60 8.17 -31.55 13.88
CA PHE A 60 7.33 -30.65 14.69
C PHE A 60 5.90 -30.55 14.17
N THR A 61 5.60 -31.10 12.98
CA THR A 61 4.25 -31.06 12.40
C THR A 61 3.41 -32.28 12.73
N TYR A 62 4.07 -33.38 13.15
CA TYR A 62 3.39 -34.62 13.47
C TYR A 62 2.52 -34.48 14.72
N ASP A 63 1.26 -34.92 14.64
CA ASP A 63 0.25 -34.89 15.71
C ASP A 63 0.00 -33.49 16.31
N SER A 64 0.10 -32.46 15.48
CA SER A 64 -0.04 -31.05 15.87
C SER A 64 -1.42 -30.67 16.39
N ALA A 65 -2.45 -31.52 16.18
CA ALA A 65 -3.83 -31.26 16.63
C ALA A 65 -3.95 -31.01 18.15
N ALA A 66 -3.02 -31.54 18.94
CA ALA A 66 -3.02 -31.38 20.38
C ALA A 66 -2.90 -29.92 20.86
N TYR A 67 -2.14 -29.08 20.14
CA TYR A 67 -1.97 -27.66 20.44
C TYR A 67 -2.76 -26.74 19.48
N THR A 68 -2.86 -27.10 18.20
CA THR A 68 -3.59 -26.28 17.21
C THR A 68 -5.09 -26.19 17.52
N SER A 69 -5.70 -27.23 18.09
CA SER A 69 -7.11 -27.20 18.56
C SER A 69 -7.36 -26.16 19.66
N ARG A 70 -6.32 -25.64 20.29
CA ARG A 70 -6.36 -24.59 21.32
C ARG A 70 -6.00 -23.20 20.78
N GLY A 71 -5.83 -23.09 19.46
CA GLY A 71 -5.41 -21.85 18.82
C GLY A 71 -3.91 -21.56 18.94
N LEU A 72 -3.12 -22.50 19.49
CA LEU A 72 -1.68 -22.32 19.64
C LEU A 72 -0.96 -22.69 18.34
N SER A 73 0.10 -21.97 18.07
CA SER A 73 1.04 -22.22 16.99
C SER A 73 2.47 -22.28 17.53
N ILE A 74 3.33 -23.00 16.83
CA ILE A 74 4.77 -22.97 17.12
C ILE A 74 5.32 -21.66 16.56
N VAL A 75 5.88 -20.84 17.42
CA VAL A 75 6.52 -19.56 17.06
C VAL A 75 8.00 -19.77 16.79
N SER A 76 8.64 -20.61 17.60
CA SER A 76 10.04 -20.98 17.44
C SER A 76 10.27 -22.42 17.85
N ALA A 77 11.01 -23.14 17.03
CA ALA A 77 11.52 -24.47 17.31
C ALA A 77 12.91 -24.63 16.70
N PRO A 78 13.88 -25.22 17.42
CA PRO A 78 15.21 -25.45 16.85
C PRO A 78 15.18 -26.61 15.86
N GLU A 79 16.01 -26.56 14.84
CA GLU A 79 16.31 -27.76 14.06
C GLU A 79 17.02 -28.79 14.95
N LYS A 80 16.42 -29.95 15.12
CA LYS A 80 16.97 -31.00 15.97
C LYS A 80 16.98 -32.34 15.24
N TYR A 81 18.12 -33.03 15.39
CA TYR A 81 18.35 -34.37 14.90
C TYR A 81 18.72 -35.26 16.05
N VAL A 82 18.23 -36.50 16.04
CA VAL A 82 18.51 -37.49 17.09
C VAL A 82 19.04 -38.79 16.49
N SER A 83 19.71 -39.60 17.32
CA SER A 83 20.10 -40.96 17.00
C SER A 83 19.11 -41.93 17.63
N LEU A 84 18.66 -42.91 16.84
CA LEU A 84 17.77 -43.95 17.29
C LEU A 84 18.53 -45.26 17.51
N LYS A 85 18.38 -45.84 18.71
CA LYS A 85 18.89 -47.17 19.02
C LYS A 85 17.78 -48.18 18.79
N LEU A 86 17.97 -49.08 17.87
CA LEU A 86 17.09 -50.19 17.54
C LEU A 86 17.61 -51.46 18.22
N SER A 87 16.70 -52.27 18.76
CA SER A 87 17.01 -53.59 19.29
C SER A 87 15.96 -54.59 18.82
N GLY A 88 16.42 -55.70 18.22
CA GLY A 88 15.52 -56.71 17.67
C GLY A 88 16.27 -57.76 16.85
N ASP A 89 15.54 -58.45 15.99
CA ASP A 89 16.11 -59.42 15.07
C ASP A 89 17.01 -58.70 14.04
N GLY A 90 18.24 -59.20 13.88
CA GLY A 90 19.27 -58.57 13.05
C GLY A 90 18.88 -58.38 11.55
N TYR A 91 18.08 -59.29 11.00
CA TYR A 91 17.56 -59.13 9.64
C TYR A 91 16.54 -57.98 9.54
N THR A 92 15.63 -57.92 10.51
CA THR A 92 14.60 -56.90 10.54
C THR A 92 15.18 -55.50 10.77
N ILE A 93 16.06 -55.33 11.81
CA ILE A 93 16.66 -54.01 12.07
C ILE A 93 17.66 -53.59 11.00
N GLY A 94 18.24 -54.57 10.27
CA GLY A 94 19.18 -54.29 9.17
C GLY A 94 18.57 -53.62 7.96
N SER A 95 17.28 -53.84 7.70
CA SER A 95 16.53 -53.27 6.59
C SER A 95 15.92 -51.90 6.88
N LEU A 96 15.83 -51.50 8.17
CA LEU A 96 15.18 -50.24 8.58
C LEU A 96 16.08 -49.03 8.30
N THR A 97 15.44 -47.92 7.91
CA THR A 97 16.06 -46.64 7.61
C THR A 97 15.46 -45.52 8.44
N SER A 98 15.97 -44.31 8.36
CA SER A 98 15.43 -43.16 9.09
C SER A 98 13.95 -42.83 8.68
N SER A 99 13.55 -43.17 7.45
CA SER A 99 12.19 -42.93 6.95
C SER A 99 11.14 -43.89 7.52
N ASP A 100 11.58 -44.96 8.19
CA ASP A 100 10.66 -45.88 8.84
C ASP A 100 10.21 -45.41 10.23
N PHE A 101 10.78 -44.30 10.72
CA PHE A 101 10.50 -43.71 12.01
C PHE A 101 10.15 -42.24 11.92
N VAL A 102 9.21 -41.80 12.78
CA VAL A 102 8.93 -40.40 13.03
C VAL A 102 9.30 -40.10 14.48
N VAL A 103 10.16 -39.11 14.67
CA VAL A 103 10.49 -38.57 15.98
C VAL A 103 9.77 -37.25 16.13
N TYR A 104 9.02 -37.07 17.18
CA TYR A 104 8.21 -35.88 17.42
C TYR A 104 8.13 -35.55 18.91
N PRO A 105 7.90 -34.29 19.29
CA PRO A 105 7.72 -33.90 20.67
C PRO A 105 6.38 -34.42 21.24
N ASP A 106 6.35 -34.70 22.50
CA ASP A 106 5.12 -35.00 23.21
C ASP A 106 4.31 -33.73 23.50
N TRP A 107 3.26 -33.52 22.69
CA TRP A 107 2.39 -32.35 22.75
C TRP A 107 1.37 -32.40 23.91
N SER A 108 1.26 -33.49 24.66
CA SER A 108 0.21 -33.70 25.67
C SER A 108 0.25 -32.66 26.79
N GLY A 109 1.42 -32.10 27.08
CA GLY A 109 1.65 -31.07 28.09
C GLY A 109 1.38 -29.64 27.64
N VAL A 110 1.19 -29.39 26.33
CA VAL A 110 1.03 -28.05 25.79
C VAL A 110 -0.40 -27.55 25.97
N ARG A 111 -0.61 -26.60 26.89
CA ARG A 111 -1.94 -26.07 27.24
C ARG A 111 -2.07 -24.57 27.06
N ASP A 112 -0.99 -23.85 27.17
CA ASP A 112 -0.87 -22.38 27.17
C ASP A 112 0.38 -21.91 26.40
N SER A 113 0.43 -20.64 26.06
CA SER A 113 1.57 -20.00 25.41
C SER A 113 2.84 -20.02 26.28
N GLY A 114 3.98 -19.74 25.66
CA GLY A 114 5.30 -19.65 26.26
C GLY A 114 6.24 -20.78 25.86
N GLU A 115 7.45 -20.73 26.37
CA GLU A 115 8.48 -21.74 26.16
C GLU A 115 8.16 -23.02 26.93
N LYS A 116 8.23 -24.16 26.26
CA LYS A 116 7.96 -25.49 26.83
C LYS A 116 9.09 -26.45 26.45
N THR A 117 9.66 -27.09 27.49
CA THR A 117 10.59 -28.20 27.27
C THR A 117 9.79 -29.49 27.10
N LEU A 118 9.84 -30.09 25.91
CA LEU A 118 9.05 -31.24 25.51
C LEU A 118 9.93 -32.47 25.37
N HIS A 119 9.48 -33.62 25.89
CA HIS A 119 10.15 -34.89 25.65
C HIS A 119 9.87 -35.39 24.23
N LEU A 120 10.91 -35.92 23.59
CA LEU A 120 10.79 -36.52 22.27
C LEU A 120 10.27 -37.95 22.35
N GLN A 121 9.35 -38.26 21.49
CA GLN A 121 8.80 -39.62 21.30
C GLN A 121 9.21 -40.13 19.91
N VAL A 122 9.28 -41.43 19.78
CA VAL A 122 9.55 -42.08 18.49
C VAL A 122 8.45 -43.08 18.17
N ARG A 123 7.97 -43.04 16.97
CA ARG A 123 6.95 -43.96 16.44
C ARG A 123 7.39 -44.52 15.09
N GLY A 124 7.13 -45.82 14.87
CA GLY A 124 7.30 -46.44 13.56
C GLY A 124 6.15 -46.05 12.62
N VAL A 125 6.52 -45.76 11.39
CA VAL A 125 5.55 -45.40 10.32
C VAL A 125 4.87 -46.66 9.77
N ASN A 126 5.56 -47.78 9.74
CA ASN A 126 5.09 -49.05 9.18
C ASN A 126 4.81 -50.11 10.27
N THR A 127 3.79 -50.96 10.05
CA THR A 127 3.39 -52.06 10.92
C THR A 127 4.41 -53.19 11.04
N LEU A 128 5.53 -53.15 10.35
CA LEU A 128 6.61 -54.16 10.33
C LEU A 128 7.54 -54.13 11.57
N LEU A 129 7.24 -53.33 12.58
CA LEU A 129 8.06 -53.19 13.79
C LEU A 129 7.73 -54.22 14.90
N ASN A 130 7.02 -55.29 14.56
CA ASN A 130 6.78 -56.38 15.52
C ASN A 130 8.10 -57.00 15.98
N GLY A 131 8.42 -56.88 17.26
CA GLY A 131 9.65 -57.40 17.83
C GLY A 131 10.86 -56.47 17.78
N VAL A 132 10.69 -55.22 17.28
CA VAL A 132 11.71 -54.19 17.33
C VAL A 132 11.38 -53.19 18.43
N SER A 133 12.28 -53.00 19.36
CA SER A 133 12.20 -51.86 20.29
C SER A 133 13.11 -50.74 19.79
N VAL A 134 12.55 -49.51 19.85
CA VAL A 134 13.26 -48.30 19.43
C VAL A 134 13.34 -47.33 20.59
N SER A 135 14.46 -46.69 20.80
CA SER A 135 14.68 -45.65 21.81
C SER A 135 15.63 -44.58 21.25
N ILE A 136 15.48 -43.35 21.76
CA ILE A 136 16.41 -42.28 21.44
C ILE A 136 17.70 -42.50 22.22
N GLU A 137 18.83 -42.46 21.53
CA GLU A 137 20.17 -42.70 22.09
C GLU A 137 20.74 -41.39 22.68
N GLY A 138 21.47 -41.47 23.79
CA GLY A 138 22.32 -40.34 24.25
C GLY A 138 21.72 -39.40 25.26
N GLY A 139 20.51 -39.60 25.78
CA GLY A 139 19.96 -38.81 26.88
C GLY A 139 19.46 -37.40 26.50
N ASP A 140 19.70 -36.92 25.29
CA ASP A 140 19.18 -35.65 24.76
C ASP A 140 17.82 -35.87 24.08
N ASN A 141 16.82 -36.22 24.89
CA ASN A 141 15.48 -36.56 24.43
C ASN A 141 14.44 -35.46 24.69
N SER A 142 14.87 -34.21 24.85
CA SER A 142 13.98 -33.07 25.05
C SER A 142 14.31 -31.94 24.04
N VAL A 143 13.32 -31.10 23.79
CA VAL A 143 13.46 -29.93 22.92
C VAL A 143 12.66 -28.76 23.50
N ASP A 144 13.22 -27.56 23.42
CA ASP A 144 12.54 -26.33 23.82
C ASP A 144 11.82 -25.76 22.61
N VAL A 145 10.51 -25.52 22.76
CA VAL A 145 9.62 -25.01 21.72
C VAL A 145 8.80 -23.86 22.31
N VAL A 146 8.74 -22.75 21.56
CA VAL A 146 7.94 -21.58 21.94
C VAL A 146 6.59 -21.66 21.25
N PHE A 147 5.52 -21.59 22.04
CA PHE A 147 4.13 -21.56 21.58
C PHE A 147 3.49 -20.23 21.88
N ASP A 148 2.67 -19.73 20.93
CA ASP A 148 1.78 -18.60 21.17
C ASP A 148 0.55 -18.68 20.25
N VAL A 149 -0.42 -17.81 20.53
CA VAL A 149 -1.49 -17.51 19.59
C VAL A 149 -0.92 -16.53 18.55
N VAL A 150 -0.98 -16.89 17.30
CA VAL A 150 -0.55 -16.01 16.20
C VAL A 150 -1.73 -15.14 15.79
N GLU A 151 -1.54 -13.84 15.85
CA GLU A 151 -2.55 -12.83 15.50
C GLU A 151 -2.00 -11.85 14.47
N GLU A 152 -2.93 -11.14 13.83
CA GLU A 152 -2.62 -10.02 12.96
C GLU A 152 -3.19 -8.73 13.55
N LYS A 153 -2.38 -7.67 13.53
CA LYS A 153 -2.77 -6.33 13.99
C LYS A 153 -2.33 -5.28 13.02
N THR A 154 -3.27 -4.47 12.57
CA THR A 154 -2.99 -3.30 11.75
C THR A 154 -2.88 -2.07 12.64
N VAL A 155 -1.76 -1.34 12.50
CA VAL A 155 -1.44 -0.16 13.31
C VAL A 155 -1.27 1.05 12.37
N PRO A 156 -1.89 2.21 12.67
CA PRO A 156 -1.66 3.43 11.91
C PRO A 156 -0.23 3.95 12.13
N ILE A 157 0.35 4.49 11.04
CA ILE A 157 1.69 5.07 11.07
C ILE A 157 1.57 6.57 11.33
N THR A 158 2.29 7.08 12.32
CA THR A 158 2.43 8.51 12.61
C THR A 158 3.80 9.01 12.21
N VAL A 159 3.88 10.21 11.62
CA VAL A 159 5.16 10.81 11.23
C VAL A 159 5.63 11.77 12.31
N THR A 160 6.88 11.66 12.68
CA THR A 160 7.55 12.62 13.58
C THR A 160 8.65 13.35 12.84
N THR A 161 8.57 14.70 12.86
CA THR A 161 9.48 15.60 12.12
C THR A 161 10.33 16.48 13.03
N ASN A 162 10.43 16.13 14.31
CA ASN A 162 11.09 16.96 15.35
C ASN A 162 12.59 17.25 15.10
N TYR A 163 13.22 16.50 14.21
CA TYR A 163 14.66 16.61 13.93
C TYR A 163 14.96 17.25 12.57
N LEU A 164 13.95 17.93 11.97
CA LEU A 164 14.11 18.60 10.68
C LEU A 164 14.45 20.07 10.89
N THR A 165 15.35 20.58 10.07
CA THR A 165 15.64 22.02 9.96
C THR A 165 15.12 22.51 8.62
N ILE A 166 14.21 23.48 8.64
CA ILE A 166 13.68 24.13 7.46
C ILE A 166 14.40 25.45 7.26
N ALA A 167 14.83 25.76 6.04
CA ALA A 167 15.55 26.99 5.72
C ALA A 167 14.66 28.23 5.90
N ASP A 168 15.27 29.37 6.16
CA ASP A 168 14.57 30.64 6.25
C ASP A 168 13.81 30.94 4.93
N GLY A 169 12.55 31.38 5.06
CA GLY A 169 11.70 31.62 3.90
C GLY A 169 10.98 30.37 3.35
N TYR A 170 11.13 29.23 3.99
CA TYR A 170 10.43 27.98 3.65
C TYR A 170 9.59 27.47 4.82
N ILE A 171 8.67 26.57 4.52
CA ILE A 171 7.79 25.93 5.50
C ILE A 171 7.61 24.46 5.14
N LEU A 172 7.58 23.59 6.16
CA LEU A 172 7.06 22.24 6.02
C LEU A 172 5.53 22.33 5.99
N TYR A 173 4.96 22.20 4.80
CA TYR A 173 3.53 22.35 4.59
C TYR A 173 2.75 21.08 4.97
N GLY A 174 3.32 19.92 4.66
CA GLY A 174 2.68 18.63 4.94
C GLY A 174 3.66 17.46 4.87
N THR A 175 3.15 16.32 5.26
CA THR A 175 3.84 15.04 5.14
C THR A 175 2.89 14.03 4.49
N GLU A 176 3.35 13.33 3.47
CA GLU A 176 2.61 12.24 2.84
C GLU A 176 3.32 10.91 3.10
N LEU A 177 2.57 9.88 3.42
CA LEU A 177 3.05 8.52 3.61
C LEU A 177 2.69 7.68 2.38
N SER A 178 3.60 6.82 1.93
CA SER A 178 3.29 5.82 0.89
C SER A 178 2.26 4.80 1.36
N LYS A 179 2.21 4.53 2.68
CA LYS A 179 1.19 3.73 3.37
C LYS A 179 0.83 4.36 4.71
N GLU A 180 -0.45 4.41 5.01
CA GLU A 180 -0.96 4.98 6.27
C GLU A 180 -0.97 3.98 7.43
N THR A 181 -0.87 2.68 7.14
CA THR A 181 -0.94 1.60 8.13
C THR A 181 0.09 0.53 7.83
N VAL A 182 0.50 -0.20 8.86
CA VAL A 182 1.35 -1.40 8.77
C VAL A 182 0.68 -2.56 9.46
N THR A 183 0.77 -3.75 8.87
CA THR A 183 0.26 -5.00 9.44
C THR A 183 1.39 -5.77 10.11
N LEU A 184 1.16 -6.15 11.35
CA LEU A 184 2.01 -7.02 12.16
C LEU A 184 1.38 -8.39 12.19
N SER A 185 2.16 -9.45 12.01
CA SER A 185 1.71 -10.84 12.14
C SER A 185 2.69 -11.61 13.01
N GLY A 186 2.23 -12.14 14.14
CA GLY A 186 3.11 -12.81 15.08
C GLY A 186 2.44 -13.19 16.41
N PRO A 187 3.26 -13.50 17.43
CA PRO A 187 2.77 -13.87 18.74
C PRO A 187 1.94 -12.76 19.40
N SER A 188 0.78 -13.13 19.94
CA SER A 188 -0.09 -12.18 20.65
C SER A 188 0.64 -11.48 21.79
N THR A 189 1.53 -12.19 22.50
CA THR A 189 2.35 -11.63 23.58
C THR A 189 3.32 -10.52 23.14
N GLU A 190 3.69 -10.45 21.85
CA GLU A 190 4.45 -9.33 21.30
C GLU A 190 3.54 -8.26 20.71
N ILE A 191 2.53 -8.67 19.92
CA ILE A 191 1.63 -7.77 19.20
C ILE A 191 0.79 -6.92 20.16
N ASP A 192 0.32 -7.48 21.28
CA ASP A 192 -0.48 -6.76 22.27
C ASP A 192 0.27 -5.63 22.96
N LYS A 193 1.60 -5.69 22.97
CA LYS A 193 2.43 -4.60 23.51
C LYS A 193 2.44 -3.35 22.62
N VAL A 194 2.13 -3.52 21.34
CA VAL A 194 2.20 -2.42 20.38
C VAL A 194 0.97 -1.52 20.48
N GLU A 195 1.16 -0.27 20.83
CA GLU A 195 0.12 0.76 20.86
C GLU A 195 0.21 1.68 19.66
N THR A 196 1.42 2.13 19.30
CA THR A 196 1.64 3.09 18.23
C THR A 196 2.81 2.69 17.33
N CYS A 197 2.72 3.07 16.07
CA CYS A 197 3.80 2.99 15.09
C CYS A 197 4.20 4.40 14.65
N THR A 198 5.50 4.69 14.62
CA THR A 198 6.02 6.01 14.28
C THR A 198 7.14 5.90 13.24
N ALA A 199 7.05 6.73 12.19
CA ALA A 199 8.12 7.00 11.26
C ALA A 199 8.86 8.27 11.72
N GLU A 200 10.07 8.11 12.26
CA GLU A 200 10.89 9.23 12.74
C GLU A 200 11.78 9.73 11.60
N VAL A 201 11.35 10.83 10.97
CA VAL A 201 12.07 11.40 9.84
C VAL A 201 13.24 12.24 10.32
N THR A 202 14.42 11.94 9.77
CA THR A 202 15.64 12.71 10.03
C THR A 202 16.27 13.14 8.71
N HIS A 203 16.71 14.40 8.64
CA HIS A 203 17.43 14.92 7.48
C HIS A 203 18.64 15.72 7.94
N LYS A 204 19.76 15.60 7.20
CA LYS A 204 20.99 16.37 7.48
C LYS A 204 20.99 17.65 6.66
N GLY A 205 21.00 18.78 7.33
CA GLY A 205 21.00 20.10 6.71
C GLY A 205 19.63 20.74 6.66
N GLU A 206 19.58 21.94 6.07
CA GLU A 206 18.35 22.70 5.90
C GLU A 206 17.61 22.24 4.65
N LEU A 207 16.29 22.13 4.78
CA LEU A 207 15.40 21.74 3.68
C LEU A 207 14.89 23.00 2.96
N THR A 208 15.10 23.05 1.65
CA THR A 208 14.58 24.07 0.72
C THR A 208 13.60 23.50 -0.29
N ASP A 209 13.64 22.18 -0.51
CA ASP A 209 12.80 21.47 -1.48
C ASP A 209 12.09 20.30 -0.82
N SER A 210 10.98 19.89 -1.44
CA SER A 210 10.28 18.66 -1.05
C SER A 210 11.18 17.45 -1.31
N VAL A 211 11.21 16.52 -0.35
CA VAL A 211 12.04 15.32 -0.42
C VAL A 211 11.27 14.10 0.04
N THR A 212 11.50 12.98 -0.62
CA THR A 212 10.96 11.67 -0.21
C THR A 212 12.09 10.88 0.45
N LEU A 213 11.86 10.40 1.65
CA LEU A 213 12.83 9.66 2.47
C LEU A 213 12.25 8.32 2.88
N ASP A 214 13.04 7.25 2.69
CA ASP A 214 12.71 5.95 3.25
C ASP A 214 13.02 5.95 4.76
N THR A 215 11.99 5.74 5.57
CA THR A 215 12.04 5.91 7.01
C THR A 215 11.66 4.61 7.71
N ALA A 216 12.54 4.12 8.58
CA ALA A 216 12.28 2.93 9.37
C ALA A 216 11.10 3.12 10.34
N LEU A 217 10.26 2.11 10.45
CA LEU A 217 9.14 2.09 11.37
C LEU A 217 9.62 1.69 12.77
N ARG A 218 9.16 2.42 13.77
CA ARG A 218 9.38 2.13 15.19
C ARG A 218 8.05 1.93 15.90
N PHE A 219 8.03 0.97 16.77
CA PHE A 219 6.81 0.56 17.48
C PHE A 219 6.97 0.86 18.97
N TYR A 220 5.92 1.37 19.57
CA TYR A 220 5.95 1.77 20.98
C TYR A 220 4.77 1.20 21.75
N THR A 221 5.05 0.91 23.03
CA THR A 221 4.03 0.53 24.01
C THR A 221 3.22 1.75 24.45
N LYS A 222 2.12 1.51 25.15
CA LYS A 222 1.31 2.58 25.79
C LYS A 222 2.11 3.44 26.77
N SER A 223 3.20 2.93 27.35
CA SER A 223 4.09 3.68 28.21
C SER A 223 5.17 4.49 27.46
N GLY A 224 5.23 4.38 26.13
CA GLY A 224 6.22 5.05 25.28
C GLY A 224 7.56 4.32 25.18
N SER A 225 7.67 3.07 25.64
CA SER A 225 8.88 2.27 25.48
C SER A 225 8.89 1.61 24.09
N GLU A 226 10.05 1.59 23.43
CA GLU A 226 10.21 0.95 22.12
C GLU A 226 10.01 -0.58 22.24
N VAL A 227 9.19 -1.16 21.34
CA VAL A 227 8.96 -2.60 21.23
C VAL A 227 9.98 -3.19 20.28
N LYS A 228 10.68 -4.23 20.71
CA LYS A 228 11.54 -5.04 19.86
C LYS A 228 10.88 -6.38 19.64
N PHE A 229 10.78 -6.79 18.40
CA PHE A 229 10.20 -8.06 17.99
C PHE A 229 11.28 -9.13 17.88
N GLU A 230 10.96 -10.31 18.35
CA GLU A 230 11.80 -11.50 18.21
C GLU A 230 11.18 -12.48 17.18
N TYR A 231 9.85 -12.59 17.20
CA TYR A 231 9.10 -13.56 16.41
C TYR A 231 8.02 -12.93 15.55
N THR A 232 7.79 -11.63 15.64
CA THR A 232 6.78 -10.92 14.85
C THR A 232 7.31 -10.57 13.46
N ASN A 233 6.56 -10.92 12.43
CA ASN A 233 6.82 -10.51 11.06
C ASN A 233 6.13 -9.17 10.78
N LEU A 234 6.88 -8.25 10.19
CA LEU A 234 6.38 -6.98 9.69
C LEU A 234 6.11 -7.13 8.18
N GLU A 235 4.95 -6.69 7.73
CA GLU A 235 4.68 -6.59 6.29
C GLU A 235 5.71 -5.67 5.63
N GLU A 236 6.03 -4.55 6.30
CA GLU A 236 7.08 -3.62 5.90
C GLU A 236 7.82 -3.11 7.14
N SER A 237 9.13 -2.96 7.02
CA SER A 237 9.99 -2.41 8.09
C SER A 237 10.28 -0.92 7.93
N SER A 238 9.96 -0.34 6.77
CA SER A 238 10.13 1.07 6.44
C SER A 238 8.98 1.58 5.59
N VAL A 239 8.82 2.88 5.53
CA VAL A 239 7.82 3.58 4.72
C VAL A 239 8.45 4.80 4.07
N GLU A 240 8.07 5.09 2.83
CA GLU A 240 8.45 6.34 2.19
C GLU A 240 7.61 7.48 2.76
N VAL A 241 8.31 8.49 3.29
CA VAL A 241 7.72 9.73 3.79
C VAL A 241 8.13 10.86 2.85
N THR A 242 7.16 11.49 2.22
CA THR A 242 7.37 12.70 1.44
C THR A 242 7.13 13.92 2.31
N LEU A 243 8.16 14.73 2.46
CA LEU A 243 8.10 16.02 3.12
C LEU A 243 7.79 17.09 2.09
N GLU A 244 6.62 17.73 2.19
CA GLU A 244 6.26 18.84 1.33
C GLU A 244 6.85 20.15 1.88
N VAL A 245 7.96 20.60 1.31
CA VAL A 245 8.64 21.86 1.69
C VAL A 245 8.33 22.90 0.63
N TYR A 246 7.73 24.01 1.06
CA TYR A 246 7.26 25.09 0.20
C TYR A 246 7.96 26.41 0.53
N LYS A 247 8.31 27.16 -0.52
CA LYS A 247 8.81 28.52 -0.42
C LYS A 247 7.67 29.47 -0.08
N MET A 248 7.87 30.33 0.92
CA MET A 248 6.93 31.38 1.28
C MET A 248 7.17 32.64 0.45
N ALA A 249 6.10 33.31 0.08
CA ALA A 249 6.15 34.61 -0.59
C ALA A 249 4.98 35.48 -0.20
N THR A 250 5.20 36.80 -0.18
CA THR A 250 4.16 37.81 -0.09
C THR A 250 3.97 38.43 -1.47
N LEU A 251 2.84 38.13 -2.13
CA LEU A 251 2.58 38.56 -3.49
C LEU A 251 1.47 39.61 -3.54
N PRO A 252 1.59 40.65 -4.40
CA PRO A 252 0.52 41.62 -4.60
C PRO A 252 -0.68 40.96 -5.29
N VAL A 253 -1.86 41.44 -4.93
CA VAL A 253 -3.16 40.95 -5.43
C VAL A 253 -3.59 41.80 -6.62
N SER A 254 -4.08 41.15 -7.66
CA SER A 254 -4.71 41.79 -8.81
C SER A 254 -6.07 41.17 -9.11
N VAL A 255 -6.91 41.92 -9.84
CA VAL A 255 -8.22 41.47 -10.30
C VAL A 255 -8.21 41.38 -11.82
N SER A 256 -8.78 40.33 -12.36
CA SER A 256 -8.94 40.16 -13.82
C SER A 256 -10.36 40.58 -14.24
N PHE A 257 -10.48 41.07 -15.47
CA PHE A 257 -11.77 41.46 -16.06
C PHE A 257 -12.12 40.52 -17.19
N ILE A 258 -13.36 40.04 -17.24
CA ILE A 258 -13.91 39.26 -18.35
C ILE A 258 -15.02 40.04 -19.05
N ASN A 259 -15.38 39.62 -20.25
CA ASN A 259 -16.28 40.32 -21.17
C ASN A 259 -15.87 41.77 -21.41
N ALA A 260 -14.56 42.02 -21.31
CA ALA A 260 -13.97 43.31 -21.64
C ALA A 260 -13.90 43.50 -23.14
N PRO A 261 -14.05 44.76 -23.64
CA PRO A 261 -13.81 45.09 -25.04
C PRO A 261 -12.38 44.75 -25.46
N ARG A 262 -12.16 44.47 -26.76
CA ARG A 262 -10.85 44.10 -27.32
C ARG A 262 -9.73 45.08 -26.95
N ASN A 263 -10.04 46.39 -26.91
CA ASN A 263 -9.10 47.47 -26.60
C ASN A 263 -9.26 48.04 -25.20
N PHE A 264 -9.84 47.27 -24.25
CA PHE A 264 -10.15 47.75 -22.89
C PHE A 264 -8.89 48.24 -22.15
N ASP A 265 -8.96 49.43 -21.63
CA ASP A 265 -7.96 50.01 -20.74
C ASP A 265 -8.37 49.86 -19.28
N PRO A 266 -7.81 48.86 -18.53
CA PRO A 266 -8.23 48.65 -17.16
C PRO A 266 -7.92 49.78 -16.19
N SER A 267 -7.06 50.73 -16.59
CA SER A 267 -6.76 51.92 -15.77
C SER A 267 -7.96 52.86 -15.52
N VAL A 268 -9.04 52.66 -16.31
CA VAL A 268 -10.29 53.39 -16.09
C VAL A 268 -11.01 52.95 -14.80
N LEU A 269 -10.81 51.73 -14.39
CA LEU A 269 -11.39 51.14 -13.20
C LEU A 269 -10.42 51.22 -12.02
N VAL A 270 -10.44 52.36 -11.33
CA VAL A 270 -9.70 52.52 -10.08
C VAL A 270 -10.43 51.77 -8.97
N TYR A 271 -9.72 50.84 -8.33
CA TYR A 271 -10.30 50.01 -7.27
C TYR A 271 -9.40 49.93 -6.03
N SER A 272 -10.01 49.62 -4.91
CA SER A 272 -9.32 49.26 -3.66
C SER A 272 -9.68 47.84 -3.26
N LEU A 273 -8.71 47.14 -2.67
CA LEU A 273 -8.83 45.77 -2.19
C LEU A 273 -8.82 45.78 -0.65
N SER A 274 -9.64 44.93 -0.02
CA SER A 274 -9.57 44.70 1.42
C SER A 274 -8.20 44.21 1.92
N LYS A 275 -7.45 43.55 1.03
CA LYS A 275 -6.05 43.12 1.27
C LYS A 275 -5.27 43.27 -0.03
N GLN A 276 -4.15 43.99 0.03
CA GLN A 276 -3.35 44.30 -1.17
C GLN A 276 -2.29 43.22 -1.48
N THR A 277 -1.93 42.41 -0.48
CA THR A 277 -0.95 41.35 -0.62
C THR A 277 -1.46 40.10 0.08
N LEU A 278 -1.07 38.93 -0.40
CA LEU A 278 -1.33 37.61 0.23
C LEU A 278 -0.04 36.91 0.52
N ASN A 279 -0.01 36.28 1.70
CA ASN A 279 1.06 35.34 2.05
C ASN A 279 0.69 33.97 1.52
N VAL A 280 1.56 33.45 0.69
CA VAL A 280 1.36 32.15 0.03
C VAL A 280 2.60 31.27 0.20
N ALA A 281 2.40 29.98 0.07
CA ALA A 281 3.49 29.01 -0.02
C ALA A 281 3.28 28.08 -1.21
N GLY A 282 4.36 27.60 -1.79
CA GLY A 282 4.31 26.66 -2.90
C GLY A 282 5.69 26.20 -3.34
N PRO A 283 5.77 25.29 -4.33
CA PRO A 283 7.03 24.87 -4.90
C PRO A 283 7.81 26.10 -5.41
N GLU A 284 9.11 26.19 -5.07
CA GLU A 284 9.95 27.34 -5.41
C GLU A 284 9.87 27.72 -6.89
N SER A 285 9.97 26.73 -7.77
CA SER A 285 9.89 26.93 -9.23
C SER A 285 8.57 27.55 -9.73
N ARG A 286 7.51 27.49 -8.92
CA ARG A 286 6.22 28.11 -9.20
C ARG A 286 6.14 29.50 -8.60
N ILE A 287 6.54 29.65 -7.35
CA ILE A 287 6.55 30.94 -6.64
C ILE A 287 7.38 31.99 -7.38
N GLU A 288 8.57 31.63 -7.85
CA GLU A 288 9.47 32.54 -8.56
C GLU A 288 8.93 33.06 -9.90
N LYS A 289 7.99 32.38 -10.50
CA LYS A 289 7.32 32.81 -11.73
C LYS A 289 6.12 33.74 -11.49
N LEU A 290 5.71 33.89 -10.25
CA LEU A 290 4.57 34.71 -9.89
C LEU A 290 5.03 36.10 -9.45
N SER A 291 4.63 37.13 -10.20
CA SER A 291 4.80 38.53 -9.82
C SER A 291 3.58 39.09 -9.11
N THR A 292 2.40 38.57 -9.43
CA THR A 292 1.09 38.99 -8.86
C THR A 292 0.17 37.78 -8.77
N LEU A 293 -0.83 37.85 -7.89
CA LEU A 293 -1.90 36.86 -7.76
C LEU A 293 -3.22 37.47 -8.25
N SER A 294 -3.82 36.87 -9.28
CA SER A 294 -5.19 37.19 -9.67
C SER A 294 -6.15 36.41 -8.79
N VAL A 295 -6.94 37.10 -7.97
CA VAL A 295 -7.81 36.47 -6.97
C VAL A 295 -9.27 36.39 -7.40
N GLY A 296 -9.53 36.47 -8.67
CA GLY A 296 -10.88 36.33 -9.21
C GLY A 296 -11.10 37.21 -10.41
N THR A 297 -12.28 37.07 -11.00
CA THR A 297 -12.68 37.79 -12.20
C THR A 297 -13.92 38.65 -11.97
N ILE A 298 -13.93 39.84 -12.53
CA ILE A 298 -15.08 40.71 -12.58
C ILE A 298 -15.63 40.77 -13.98
N ASP A 299 -16.89 40.44 -14.15
CA ASP A 299 -17.58 40.48 -15.41
C ASP A 299 -18.07 41.91 -15.69
N LEU A 300 -17.50 42.56 -16.70
CA LEU A 300 -17.87 43.91 -17.08
C LEU A 300 -19.28 43.98 -17.64
N SER A 301 -19.85 42.93 -18.15
CA SER A 301 -21.24 42.90 -18.62
C SER A 301 -22.25 43.09 -17.49
N THR A 302 -21.91 42.64 -16.28
CA THR A 302 -22.73 42.75 -15.07
C THR A 302 -22.20 43.79 -14.09
N PHE A 303 -21.22 44.59 -14.52
CA PHE A 303 -20.61 45.62 -13.68
C PHE A 303 -21.64 46.66 -13.25
N ALA A 304 -21.61 46.97 -11.97
CA ALA A 304 -22.49 48.03 -11.41
C ALA A 304 -21.62 49.01 -10.63
N LEU A 305 -21.85 50.30 -10.93
CA LEU A 305 -21.25 51.39 -10.18
C LEU A 305 -21.69 51.29 -8.71
N ASN A 306 -20.78 51.60 -7.78
CA ASN A 306 -21.02 51.57 -6.33
C ASN A 306 -21.31 50.19 -5.71
N LYS A 307 -21.12 49.11 -6.45
CA LYS A 307 -21.21 47.74 -5.91
C LYS A 307 -19.86 47.33 -5.33
N VAL A 308 -19.89 46.70 -4.16
CA VAL A 308 -18.75 46.00 -3.60
C VAL A 308 -18.82 44.56 -4.06
N TYR A 309 -17.73 44.07 -4.64
CA TYR A 309 -17.63 42.70 -5.10
C TYR A 309 -16.85 41.89 -4.09
N GLU A 310 -17.35 40.72 -3.73
CA GLU A 310 -16.67 39.75 -2.93
C GLU A 310 -16.17 38.62 -3.85
N LEU A 311 -14.87 38.48 -3.95
CA LEU A 311 -14.22 37.49 -4.82
C LEU A 311 -13.61 36.40 -3.98
N PRO A 312 -13.94 35.11 -4.22
CA PRO A 312 -13.28 34.00 -3.59
C PRO A 312 -11.81 33.94 -4.07
N ILE A 313 -10.92 33.55 -3.16
CA ILE A 313 -9.50 33.44 -3.48
C ILE A 313 -9.26 32.11 -4.19
N GLU A 314 -9.05 32.14 -5.48
CA GLU A 314 -8.67 30.99 -6.30
C GLU A 314 -7.18 31.08 -6.63
N LEU A 315 -6.40 30.12 -6.07
CA LEU A 315 -4.97 30.08 -6.30
C LEU A 315 -4.61 29.06 -7.40
N PRO A 316 -3.61 29.35 -8.24
CA PRO A 316 -3.20 28.42 -9.27
C PRO A 316 -2.50 27.21 -8.68
N GLY A 317 -2.93 25.98 -9.05
CA GLY A 317 -2.25 24.69 -8.79
C GLY A 317 -1.58 24.63 -7.44
N ASN A 318 -0.59 23.98 -7.11
CA ASN A 318 0.09 23.72 -5.84
C ASN A 318 0.50 24.96 -4.98
N ILE A 319 -0.13 26.13 -5.19
CA ILE A 319 0.02 27.30 -4.31
C ILE A 319 -0.99 27.21 -3.19
N ARG A 320 -0.56 27.48 -1.98
CA ARG A 320 -1.38 27.44 -0.76
C ARG A 320 -1.43 28.81 -0.12
N LEU A 321 -2.59 29.19 0.36
CA LEU A 321 -2.78 30.42 1.11
C LEU A 321 -2.36 30.18 2.57
N LEU A 322 -1.50 31.06 3.08
CA LEU A 322 -1.10 31.04 4.50
C LEU A 322 -1.96 31.98 5.36
N ASP A 323 -2.62 32.93 4.71
CA ASP A 323 -3.56 33.84 5.39
C ASP A 323 -4.90 33.13 5.70
N ASN A 324 -5.48 33.40 6.85
CA ASN A 324 -6.76 32.80 7.26
C ASN A 324 -7.94 33.61 6.72
N ILE A 325 -8.05 33.72 5.40
CA ILE A 325 -9.17 34.40 4.68
C ILE A 325 -9.58 33.55 3.48
N SER A 326 -10.84 33.64 3.08
CA SER A 326 -11.40 32.89 1.93
C SER A 326 -11.80 33.77 0.76
N SER A 327 -11.97 35.08 1.00
CA SER A 327 -12.40 36.04 -0.01
C SER A 327 -11.74 37.41 0.17
N ILE A 328 -11.72 38.17 -0.90
CA ILE A 328 -11.26 39.57 -0.93
C ILE A 328 -12.40 40.43 -1.44
N THR A 329 -12.68 41.57 -0.77
CA THR A 329 -13.60 42.54 -1.25
C THR A 329 -12.92 43.58 -2.15
N VAL A 330 -13.56 43.88 -3.27
CA VAL A 330 -13.13 44.85 -4.26
C VAL A 330 -14.14 45.99 -4.32
N SER A 331 -13.70 47.20 -4.07
CA SER A 331 -14.51 48.42 -4.14
C SER A 331 -13.99 49.35 -5.21
N PHE A 332 -14.84 49.77 -6.14
CA PHE A 332 -14.46 50.66 -7.25
C PHE A 332 -14.73 52.12 -6.89
N ASP A 333 -13.79 53.00 -7.26
CA ASP A 333 -14.03 54.44 -7.23
C ASP A 333 -14.82 54.83 -8.47
N SER A 334 -16.13 54.96 -8.30
CA SER A 334 -17.05 55.33 -9.37
C SER A 334 -17.23 56.85 -9.54
N SER A 335 -16.53 57.67 -8.75
CA SER A 335 -16.69 59.13 -8.76
C SER A 335 -16.41 59.81 -10.10
N LYS A 336 -15.63 59.15 -10.94
CA LYS A 336 -15.22 59.62 -12.29
C LYS A 336 -15.92 58.88 -13.41
N LEU A 337 -16.78 57.92 -13.10
CA LEU A 337 -17.48 57.08 -14.06
C LEU A 337 -18.96 57.46 -14.14
N GLU A 338 -19.46 57.54 -15.36
CA GLU A 338 -20.87 57.75 -15.67
C GLU A 338 -21.37 56.70 -16.64
N THR A 339 -22.68 56.64 -16.81
CA THR A 339 -23.28 55.76 -17.82
C THR A 339 -24.08 56.61 -18.81
N LYS A 340 -24.01 56.25 -20.08
CA LYS A 340 -24.79 56.82 -21.15
C LYS A 340 -25.50 55.72 -21.93
N THR A 341 -26.81 55.89 -22.09
CA THR A 341 -27.62 54.97 -22.88
C THR A 341 -27.88 55.56 -24.27
N MET A 342 -27.68 54.77 -25.31
CA MET A 342 -27.90 55.17 -26.69
C MET A 342 -28.40 54.00 -27.54
N ASN A 343 -28.93 54.34 -28.73
CA ASN A 343 -29.35 53.37 -29.74
C ASN A 343 -28.32 53.33 -30.83
N LEU A 344 -27.85 52.16 -31.20
CA LEU A 344 -26.81 51.97 -32.22
C LEU A 344 -27.45 51.48 -33.52
N PRO A 345 -27.22 52.12 -34.67
CA PRO A 345 -27.72 51.63 -35.95
C PRO A 345 -26.97 50.41 -36.43
N ALA A 346 -27.62 49.63 -37.32
CA ALA A 346 -26.99 48.43 -37.93
C ALA A 346 -25.68 48.73 -38.70
N SER A 347 -25.49 49.96 -39.11
CA SER A 347 -24.26 50.43 -39.77
C SER A 347 -23.01 50.34 -38.87
N CYS A 348 -23.22 50.25 -37.55
CA CYS A 348 -22.14 50.08 -36.61
C CYS A 348 -21.68 48.62 -36.46
N VAL A 349 -22.36 47.63 -37.09
CA VAL A 349 -22.02 46.21 -37.01
C VAL A 349 -20.83 45.90 -37.89
N GLN A 350 -19.86 45.24 -37.29
CA GLN A 350 -18.68 44.69 -37.97
C GLN A 350 -18.63 43.19 -37.68
N VAL A 351 -18.55 42.39 -38.75
CA VAL A 351 -18.38 40.92 -38.66
C VAL A 351 -16.93 40.59 -38.91
N VAL A 352 -16.34 39.81 -38.03
CA VAL A 352 -14.95 39.34 -38.17
C VAL A 352 -14.91 37.81 -38.17
N ASN A 353 -13.86 37.23 -38.71
CA ASN A 353 -13.57 35.79 -38.76
C ASN A 353 -14.66 34.92 -39.42
N LEU A 354 -15.58 35.52 -40.21
CA LEU A 354 -16.61 34.75 -40.90
C LEU A 354 -15.97 33.90 -42.01
N PRO A 355 -16.18 32.58 -42.05
CA PRO A 355 -15.67 31.74 -43.14
C PRO A 355 -16.23 32.18 -44.49
N SER A 356 -15.42 32.18 -45.52
CA SER A 356 -15.77 32.60 -46.88
C SER A 356 -16.91 31.81 -47.54
N THR A 357 -17.24 30.67 -47.00
CA THR A 357 -18.35 29.80 -47.41
C THR A 357 -19.71 30.29 -46.90
N TYR A 358 -19.75 31.33 -46.08
CA TYR A 358 -20.98 31.90 -45.55
C TYR A 358 -21.04 33.40 -45.77
N THR A 359 -22.29 33.88 -45.91
CA THR A 359 -22.61 35.30 -45.91
C THR A 359 -23.55 35.59 -44.74
N LEU A 360 -23.22 36.63 -43.96
CA LEU A 360 -24.03 37.05 -42.81
C LEU A 360 -24.71 38.39 -43.10
N THR A 361 -26.03 38.42 -43.03
CA THR A 361 -26.83 39.62 -43.17
C THR A 361 -27.48 40.02 -41.85
N VAL A 362 -27.22 41.24 -41.35
CA VAL A 362 -27.79 41.76 -40.12
C VAL A 362 -29.26 42.14 -40.39
N GLN A 363 -30.18 41.56 -39.58
CA GLN A 363 -31.59 41.84 -39.67
C GLN A 363 -32.08 42.90 -38.64
N THR A 364 -31.33 43.06 -37.53
CA THR A 364 -31.59 44.07 -36.53
C THR A 364 -31.29 45.48 -37.10
N GLU A 365 -32.26 46.30 -37.28
CA GLU A 365 -32.06 47.68 -37.78
C GLU A 365 -31.33 48.59 -36.78
N ARG A 366 -31.63 48.41 -35.49
CA ARG A 366 -31.03 49.16 -34.37
C ARG A 366 -30.91 48.29 -33.13
N LEU A 367 -29.74 48.35 -32.47
CA LEU A 367 -29.56 47.82 -31.13
C LEU A 367 -30.01 48.88 -30.14
N MET A 368 -31.10 48.60 -29.42
CA MET A 368 -31.78 49.56 -28.51
C MET A 368 -31.18 49.51 -27.12
N ASN A 369 -31.20 50.65 -26.42
CA ASN A 369 -30.86 50.80 -25.01
C ASN A 369 -29.46 50.28 -24.66
N VAL A 370 -28.48 50.51 -25.50
CA VAL A 370 -27.10 50.18 -25.19
C VAL A 370 -26.59 51.11 -24.10
N THR A 371 -26.20 50.57 -22.99
CA THR A 371 -25.63 51.31 -21.85
C THR A 371 -24.10 51.21 -21.90
N LEU A 372 -23.44 52.32 -22.06
CA LEU A 372 -22.00 52.47 -22.05
C LEU A 372 -21.54 53.09 -20.75
N CYS A 373 -20.42 52.64 -20.20
CA CYS A 373 -19.80 53.18 -18.98
C CYS A 373 -18.40 53.69 -19.30
N GLY A 374 -18.05 54.83 -18.75
CA GLY A 374 -16.74 55.45 -18.90
C GLY A 374 -16.65 56.81 -18.25
N PRO A 375 -15.52 57.54 -18.46
CA PRO A 375 -15.37 58.92 -17.96
C PRO A 375 -16.40 59.88 -18.57
N ALA A 376 -17.02 60.71 -17.77
CA ALA A 376 -18.06 61.64 -18.19
C ALA A 376 -17.72 62.46 -19.41
N GLY A 377 -16.58 63.14 -19.43
CA GLY A 377 -16.16 63.96 -20.56
C GLY A 377 -15.93 63.20 -21.87
N LEU A 378 -15.70 61.86 -21.83
CA LEU A 378 -15.61 61.03 -23.04
C LEU A 378 -17.01 60.59 -23.52
N LEU A 379 -17.89 60.29 -22.59
CA LEU A 379 -19.28 59.90 -22.90
C LEU A 379 -20.09 61.02 -23.48
N ASP A 380 -19.89 62.28 -23.01
CA ASP A 380 -20.62 63.45 -23.49
C ASP A 380 -20.45 63.68 -24.99
N THR A 381 -19.22 63.49 -25.47
CA THR A 381 -18.85 63.72 -26.90
C THR A 381 -19.08 62.49 -27.77
N LEU A 382 -19.40 61.34 -27.19
CA LEU A 382 -19.56 60.08 -27.91
C LEU A 382 -20.86 60.09 -28.74
N VAL A 383 -20.71 59.79 -30.04
CA VAL A 383 -21.87 59.61 -30.95
C VAL A 383 -21.99 58.15 -31.38
N PRO A 384 -23.19 57.68 -31.77
CA PRO A 384 -23.43 56.26 -32.09
C PRO A 384 -22.49 55.66 -33.13
N GLU A 385 -22.14 56.44 -34.12
CA GLU A 385 -21.30 56.04 -35.26
C GLU A 385 -19.83 55.72 -34.86
N GLN A 386 -19.43 56.14 -33.68
CA GLN A 386 -18.10 55.85 -33.10
C GLN A 386 -18.02 54.53 -32.37
N VAL A 387 -19.19 53.89 -32.12
CA VAL A 387 -19.24 52.58 -31.39
C VAL A 387 -19.31 51.47 -32.42
N VAL A 388 -18.45 50.51 -32.31
CA VAL A 388 -18.47 49.28 -33.10
C VAL A 388 -19.19 48.18 -32.36
N ILE A 389 -20.08 47.50 -33.06
CA ILE A 389 -20.77 46.31 -32.62
C ILE A 389 -20.06 45.13 -33.34
N GLU A 390 -19.19 44.43 -32.65
CA GLU A 390 -18.41 43.31 -33.23
C GLU A 390 -19.17 42.02 -33.07
N ILE A 391 -19.33 41.29 -34.15
CA ILE A 391 -19.75 39.91 -34.24
C ILE A 391 -18.53 39.09 -34.65
N ASP A 392 -18.03 38.26 -33.75
CA ASP A 392 -16.89 37.39 -34.04
C ASP A 392 -17.40 35.96 -34.32
N ALA A 393 -17.16 35.47 -35.56
CA ALA A 393 -17.62 34.14 -35.94
C ALA A 393 -16.88 33.00 -35.26
N ASP A 394 -15.77 33.25 -34.58
CA ASP A 394 -15.09 32.28 -33.75
C ASP A 394 -15.80 32.05 -32.38
N ASP A 395 -16.67 32.97 -31.98
CA ASP A 395 -17.39 32.90 -30.71
C ASP A 395 -18.69 32.06 -30.78
N PHE A 396 -19.15 31.62 -31.94
CA PHE A 396 -20.38 30.86 -32.10
C PHE A 396 -20.29 29.82 -33.23
N TYR A 397 -21.21 28.85 -33.22
CA TYR A 397 -21.32 27.88 -34.29
C TYR A 397 -22.00 28.48 -35.54
N VAL A 398 -21.28 28.63 -36.62
CA VAL A 398 -21.77 29.18 -37.90
C VAL A 398 -22.62 28.14 -38.64
N ALA A 399 -23.93 28.36 -38.69
CA ALA A 399 -24.85 27.52 -39.45
C ALA A 399 -25.84 28.37 -40.22
N ALA A 400 -26.25 27.90 -41.43
CA ALA A 400 -27.26 28.59 -42.24
C ALA A 400 -28.60 28.72 -41.53
N GLY A 401 -29.25 29.89 -41.59
CA GLY A 401 -30.52 30.18 -40.95
C GLY A 401 -30.51 31.51 -40.22
N GLN A 402 -31.60 31.75 -39.47
CA GLN A 402 -31.71 32.92 -38.59
C GLN A 402 -31.14 32.59 -37.21
N GLN A 403 -30.24 33.43 -36.72
CA GLN A 403 -29.58 33.25 -35.42
C GLN A 403 -29.57 34.57 -34.65
N ASN A 404 -29.72 34.47 -33.33
CA ASN A 404 -29.45 35.58 -32.42
C ASN A 404 -28.01 35.43 -31.93
N ILE A 405 -27.15 36.32 -32.31
CA ILE A 405 -25.71 36.21 -32.08
C ILE A 405 -25.32 37.27 -31.04
N ALA A 406 -24.58 36.81 -30.02
CA ALA A 406 -23.99 37.72 -29.04
C ALA A 406 -22.95 38.63 -29.72
N CYS A 407 -22.93 39.88 -29.34
CA CYS A 407 -22.00 40.86 -29.89
C CYS A 407 -21.24 41.57 -28.76
N ARG A 408 -20.02 41.98 -29.10
CA ARG A 408 -19.18 42.83 -28.25
C ARG A 408 -19.24 44.26 -28.73
N LEU A 409 -19.26 45.21 -27.79
CA LEU A 409 -19.28 46.63 -28.13
C LEU A 409 -17.99 47.28 -27.66
N TYR A 410 -17.39 48.08 -28.51
CA TYR A 410 -16.23 48.89 -28.17
C TYR A 410 -16.14 50.19 -28.96
N VAL A 411 -15.34 51.12 -28.43
CA VAL A 411 -15.03 52.39 -29.12
C VAL A 411 -13.58 52.29 -29.62
N PRO A 412 -13.34 52.17 -30.93
CA PRO A 412 -11.98 51.93 -31.48
C PRO A 412 -10.95 52.98 -31.03
N SER A 413 -11.38 54.23 -30.90
CA SER A 413 -10.52 55.36 -30.54
C SER A 413 -10.25 55.46 -29.05
N ASN A 414 -10.96 54.71 -28.20
CA ASN A 414 -10.83 54.88 -26.73
C ASN A 414 -11.24 53.64 -25.95
N GLY A 415 -10.28 52.94 -25.38
CA GLY A 415 -10.47 51.73 -24.56
C GLY A 415 -11.02 51.97 -23.16
N LYS A 416 -11.24 53.23 -22.73
CA LYS A 416 -11.79 53.58 -21.42
C LYS A 416 -13.32 53.59 -21.39
N ILE A 417 -13.96 53.28 -22.52
CA ILE A 417 -15.41 53.15 -22.63
C ILE A 417 -15.75 51.68 -22.89
N PHE A 418 -16.64 51.11 -22.07
CA PHE A 418 -17.07 49.73 -22.19
C PHE A 418 -18.59 49.61 -22.02
N ALA A 419 -19.17 48.56 -22.59
CA ALA A 419 -20.62 48.34 -22.50
C ALA A 419 -20.99 47.56 -21.22
N LEU A 420 -22.11 47.96 -20.61
CA LEU A 420 -22.77 47.24 -19.55
C LEU A 420 -23.94 46.44 -20.14
N GLY A 421 -24.06 45.18 -19.74
CA GLY A 421 -25.08 44.26 -20.26
C GLY A 421 -24.58 43.34 -21.35
N SER A 422 -25.40 42.38 -21.68
CA SER A 422 -25.17 41.46 -22.80
C SER A 422 -26.10 41.81 -23.95
N TYR A 423 -25.56 41.91 -25.16
CA TYR A 423 -26.29 42.34 -26.34
C TYR A 423 -26.27 41.23 -27.38
N VAL A 424 -27.40 41.09 -28.08
CA VAL A 424 -27.57 40.13 -29.18
C VAL A 424 -28.12 40.80 -30.40
N ILE A 425 -27.68 40.37 -31.57
CA ILE A 425 -28.15 40.86 -32.87
C ILE A 425 -28.75 39.69 -33.63
N GLN A 426 -29.89 39.91 -34.25
CA GLN A 426 -30.50 38.95 -35.15
C GLN A 426 -29.84 39.03 -36.49
N CYS A 427 -29.31 37.93 -36.96
CA CYS A 427 -28.65 37.80 -38.24
C CYS A 427 -29.22 36.62 -39.04
N LYS A 428 -29.16 36.73 -40.37
CA LYS A 428 -29.40 35.66 -41.31
C LYS A 428 -28.06 35.20 -41.87
N ILE A 429 -27.75 33.92 -41.75
CA ILE A 429 -26.56 33.30 -42.32
C ILE A 429 -26.96 32.44 -43.50
N GLU A 430 -26.33 32.63 -44.64
CA GLU A 430 -26.53 31.85 -45.83
C GLU A 430 -25.22 31.18 -46.27
N SER A 431 -25.32 29.95 -46.78
CA SER A 431 -24.19 29.26 -47.38
C SER A 431 -24.02 29.75 -48.81
N ASN A 432 -22.83 30.11 -49.18
CA ASN A 432 -22.48 30.57 -50.51
C ASN A 432 -22.45 29.43 -51.54
#